data_1d7d224965cea91cdce560373bae068c
#
_entry.id   1d7d224965cea91cdce560373bae068c
#
_cell.length_a   1.000
_cell.length_b   1.000
_cell.length_c   1.000
_cell.angle_alpha   90.00
_cell.angle_beta   90.00
_cell.angle_gamma   90.00
#
_symmetry.space_group_name_H-M   'P 1'
#
loop_
_entity.id
_entity.type
_entity.pdbx_description
1 polymer ?
#
loop_
_entity_poly.entity_id
_entity_poly.type
_entity_poly.pdbx_seq_one_letter_code
_entity_poly.pdbx_strand_id
1 'polypeptide(L)'
;SYPRYYDGTTGLSGNGIGVLPDALTCTVTEERNGAYELEMTYPITGQHYSAIALRGLIYAKPNPYGQPQYFRIYKISKPINGQVVINAEHISYDLSGTPVAPCSASSAAEALAQLKNHVVTDCPFTFWTDIQTRSEFSFGVPSSLRSILGGVDGSILDVYGGEYEWDNTAVKLHSRRGTDRGVTIRYGKNLTDLTQEENCASVYTGVYPYW
;
A
#
# COMPACT_ATOMS: atom_id res chain seq x y z
N SER A 1 -7.99 -18.30 3.88
CA SER A 1 -6.59 -18.67 4.20
C SER A 1 -6.05 -17.69 5.24
N TYR A 2 -5.29 -18.19 6.20
CA TYR A 2 -4.67 -17.34 7.23
C TYR A 2 -3.71 -16.32 6.61
N PRO A 3 -3.56 -15.11 7.21
CA PRO A 3 -2.52 -14.17 6.84
C PRO A 3 -1.13 -14.80 7.01
N ARG A 4 -0.15 -14.29 6.26
CA ARG A 4 1.24 -14.72 6.35
C ARG A 4 2.13 -13.51 6.66
N TYR A 5 3.12 -13.69 7.49
CA TYR A 5 4.07 -12.64 7.86
C TYR A 5 5.39 -12.79 7.12
N TYR A 6 5.89 -11.67 6.61
CA TYR A 6 7.22 -11.52 6.02
C TYR A 6 7.97 -10.44 6.79
N ASP A 7 9.24 -10.68 7.03
CA ASP A 7 10.10 -9.64 7.52
C ASP A 7 10.33 -8.59 6.41
N GLY A 8 10.40 -7.31 6.78
CA GLY A 8 10.50 -6.21 5.82
C GLY A 8 11.84 -6.11 5.10
N THR A 9 12.82 -6.97 5.41
CA THR A 9 14.20 -6.89 4.90
C THR A 9 14.50 -7.90 3.79
N THR A 10 13.77 -9.00 3.70
CA THR A 10 14.06 -10.14 2.81
C THR A 10 13.33 -10.12 1.46
N GLY A 11 12.66 -9.02 1.13
CA GLY A 11 11.90 -8.91 -0.13
C GLY A 11 10.59 -9.71 -0.12
N LEU A 12 9.92 -9.75 -1.28
CA LEU A 12 8.58 -10.32 -1.45
C LEU A 12 8.59 -11.77 -1.96
N SER A 13 9.70 -12.48 -1.82
CA SER A 13 9.85 -13.85 -2.33
C SER A 13 9.86 -14.90 -1.22
N GLY A 14 9.46 -16.12 -1.57
CA GLY A 14 9.50 -17.25 -0.67
C GLY A 14 8.31 -17.36 0.27
N ASN A 15 8.47 -18.10 1.36
CA ASN A 15 7.41 -18.41 2.31
C ASN A 15 7.31 -17.43 3.49
N GLY A 16 8.16 -16.40 3.54
CA GLY A 16 8.25 -15.48 4.66
C GLY A 16 8.63 -16.17 5.97
N ILE A 17 8.29 -15.54 7.10
CA ILE A 17 8.49 -16.13 8.44
C ILE A 17 7.48 -17.24 8.69
N GLY A 18 6.23 -17.07 8.27
CA GLY A 18 5.21 -18.10 8.40
C GLY A 18 3.78 -17.56 8.38
N VAL A 19 2.84 -18.49 8.51
CA VAL A 19 1.42 -18.15 8.63
C VAL A 19 1.11 -17.64 10.04
N LEU A 20 0.09 -16.80 10.14
CA LEU A 20 -0.42 -16.23 11.39
C LEU A 20 -1.79 -16.87 11.72
N PRO A 21 -1.81 -18.13 12.21
CA PRO A 21 -3.06 -18.88 12.40
C PRO A 21 -3.88 -18.35 13.57
N ASP A 22 -3.25 -17.65 14.50
CA ASP A 22 -3.88 -17.16 15.72
C ASP A 22 -4.50 -15.77 15.57
N ALA A 23 -4.55 -15.21 14.35
CA ALA A 23 -5.22 -13.94 14.10
C ALA A 23 -6.67 -13.99 14.52
N LEU A 24 -7.05 -13.13 15.48
CA LEU A 24 -8.41 -13.04 16.02
C LEU A 24 -9.32 -12.28 15.04
N THR A 25 -8.78 -11.24 14.42
CA THR A 25 -9.40 -10.51 13.32
C THR A 25 -8.35 -10.18 12.28
N CYS A 26 -8.76 -10.10 11.02
CA CYS A 26 -7.94 -9.54 9.95
C CYS A 26 -8.91 -8.95 8.91
N THR A 27 -8.98 -7.63 8.87
CA THR A 27 -9.90 -6.89 8.01
C THR A 27 -9.10 -6.08 7.01
N VAL A 28 -9.44 -6.18 5.73
CA VAL A 28 -8.89 -5.34 4.67
C VAL A 28 -9.98 -4.40 4.18
N THR A 29 -9.65 -3.14 4.05
CA THR A 29 -10.52 -2.10 3.49
C THR A 29 -9.85 -1.57 2.21
N GLU A 30 -10.54 -1.64 1.09
CA GLU A 30 -10.13 -1.05 -0.18
C GLU A 30 -11.20 -0.06 -0.63
N GLU A 31 -10.78 1.20 -0.85
CA GLU A 31 -11.62 2.27 -1.38
C GLU A 31 -11.16 2.63 -2.80
N ARG A 32 -12.11 2.90 -3.69
CA ARG A 32 -11.80 3.34 -5.05
C ARG A 32 -10.97 4.63 -5.01
N ASN A 33 -9.76 4.56 -5.59
CA ASN A 33 -8.79 5.67 -5.60
C ASN A 33 -8.50 6.27 -4.20
N GLY A 34 -8.71 5.49 -3.14
CA GLY A 34 -8.61 5.91 -1.75
C GLY A 34 -7.78 4.95 -0.90
N ALA A 35 -8.21 4.76 0.34
CA ALA A 35 -7.52 3.92 1.30
C ALA A 35 -7.46 2.44 0.88
N TYR A 36 -6.31 1.80 1.15
CA TYR A 36 -6.14 0.37 1.00
C TYR A 36 -5.31 -0.13 2.18
N GLU A 37 -6.00 -0.57 3.21
CA GLU A 37 -5.43 -0.80 4.54
C GLU A 37 -5.87 -2.13 5.13
N LEU A 38 -5.07 -2.63 6.07
CA LEU A 38 -5.35 -3.84 6.84
C LEU A 38 -5.27 -3.53 8.33
N GLU A 39 -6.25 -4.02 9.08
CA GLU A 39 -6.23 -4.06 10.53
C GLU A 39 -6.33 -5.50 11.01
N MET A 40 -5.43 -5.90 11.91
CA MET A 40 -5.39 -7.25 12.46
C MET A 40 -5.24 -7.19 13.98
N THR A 41 -6.06 -7.97 14.69
CA THR A 41 -5.89 -8.23 16.13
C THR A 41 -5.16 -9.55 16.31
N TYR A 42 -4.06 -9.53 17.07
CA TYR A 42 -3.21 -10.70 17.26
C TYR A 42 -2.84 -10.93 18.72
N PRO A 43 -2.88 -12.17 19.24
CA PRO A 43 -2.49 -12.44 20.62
C PRO A 43 -0.96 -12.41 20.77
N ILE A 44 -0.46 -11.90 21.90
CA ILE A 44 0.99 -11.85 22.20
C ILE A 44 1.61 -13.24 22.38
N THR A 45 0.78 -14.25 22.63
CA THR A 45 1.18 -15.66 22.71
C THR A 45 1.08 -16.40 21.38
N GLY A 46 0.62 -15.69 20.33
CA GLY A 46 0.41 -16.29 19.02
C GLY A 46 1.71 -16.68 18.33
N GLN A 47 1.57 -17.63 17.41
CA GLN A 47 2.70 -18.12 16.62
C GLN A 47 3.36 -16.98 15.85
N HIS A 48 4.69 -16.88 15.88
CA HIS A 48 5.48 -15.83 15.24
C HIS A 48 5.28 -14.39 15.78
N TYR A 49 4.50 -14.19 16.86
CA TYR A 49 4.30 -12.85 17.41
C TYR A 49 5.62 -12.11 17.68
N SER A 50 6.62 -12.81 18.24
CA SER A 50 7.94 -12.22 18.55
C SER A 50 8.70 -11.69 17.34
N ALA A 51 8.35 -12.13 16.13
CA ALA A 51 8.95 -11.67 14.88
C ALA A 51 8.23 -10.47 14.29
N ILE A 52 6.97 -10.21 14.69
CA ILE A 52 6.16 -9.11 14.14
C ILE A 52 6.74 -7.77 14.60
N ALA A 53 7.06 -6.91 13.64
CA ALA A 53 7.65 -5.60 13.89
C ALA A 53 7.15 -4.55 12.88
N LEU A 54 7.33 -3.28 13.25
CA LEU A 54 7.12 -2.17 12.32
C LEU A 54 7.94 -2.40 11.03
N ARG A 55 7.38 -2.01 9.90
CA ARG A 55 7.93 -2.20 8.54
C ARG A 55 7.90 -3.63 8.03
N GLY A 56 7.51 -4.62 8.83
CA GLY A 56 7.20 -5.96 8.36
C GLY A 56 5.98 -5.99 7.42
N LEU A 57 5.77 -7.12 6.77
CA LEU A 57 4.70 -7.27 5.78
C LEU A 57 3.71 -8.36 6.19
N ILE A 58 2.44 -8.05 6.06
CA ILE A 58 1.35 -9.03 6.16
C ILE A 58 0.85 -9.32 4.75
N TYR A 59 0.83 -10.59 4.37
CA TYR A 59 0.30 -11.06 3.10
C TYR A 59 -1.06 -11.68 3.34
N ALA A 60 -2.11 -11.03 2.85
CA ALA A 60 -3.49 -11.42 3.12
C ALA A 60 -4.38 -11.19 1.88
N LYS A 61 -5.45 -12.00 1.78
CA LYS A 61 -6.47 -11.79 0.75
C LYS A 61 -7.38 -10.62 1.11
N PRO A 62 -7.55 -9.63 0.21
CA PRO A 62 -8.46 -8.51 0.44
C PRO A 62 -9.92 -8.91 0.39
N ASN A 63 -10.23 -9.96 -0.37
CA ASN A 63 -11.58 -10.54 -0.49
C ASN A 63 -11.49 -12.02 -0.90
N PRO A 64 -12.58 -12.80 -0.85
CA PRO A 64 -12.56 -14.23 -1.16
C PRO A 64 -12.09 -14.58 -2.58
N TYR A 65 -12.26 -13.67 -3.52
CA TYR A 65 -11.98 -13.88 -4.94
C TYR A 65 -10.67 -13.22 -5.41
N GLY A 66 -10.15 -12.27 -4.62
CA GLY A 66 -8.93 -11.53 -4.92
C GLY A 66 -7.65 -12.34 -4.70
N GLN A 67 -6.59 -11.93 -5.37
CA GLN A 67 -5.24 -12.41 -5.08
C GLN A 67 -4.75 -11.80 -3.77
N PRO A 68 -3.95 -12.54 -2.99
CA PRO A 68 -3.34 -11.99 -1.79
C PRO A 68 -2.46 -10.79 -2.10
N GLN A 69 -2.50 -9.81 -1.20
CA GLN A 69 -1.76 -8.55 -1.31
C GLN A 69 -0.83 -8.37 -0.12
N TYR A 70 0.25 -7.62 -0.32
CA TYR A 70 1.19 -7.26 0.74
C TYR A 70 0.78 -5.94 1.40
N PHE A 71 0.76 -5.95 2.74
CA PHE A 71 0.48 -4.78 3.57
C PHE A 71 1.65 -4.54 4.51
N ARG A 72 2.19 -3.32 4.48
CA ARG A 72 3.32 -2.92 5.33
C ARG A 72 2.83 -2.40 6.67
N ILE A 73 3.32 -2.99 7.75
CA ILE A 73 2.97 -2.60 9.12
C ILE A 73 3.55 -1.21 9.40
N TYR A 74 2.70 -0.27 9.78
CA TYR A 74 3.10 1.07 10.19
C TYR A 74 2.78 1.38 11.65
N LYS A 75 1.95 0.55 12.31
CA LYS A 75 1.52 0.79 13.69
C LYS A 75 1.21 -0.52 14.39
N ILE A 76 1.70 -0.66 15.62
CA ILE A 76 1.41 -1.78 16.51
C ILE A 76 1.04 -1.19 17.87
N SER A 77 -0.15 -1.51 18.38
CA SER A 77 -0.58 -1.05 19.69
C SER A 77 0.24 -1.70 20.83
N LYS A 78 0.25 -1.07 22.00
CA LYS A 78 0.66 -1.79 23.21
C LYS A 78 -0.34 -2.91 23.52
N PRO A 79 0.14 -4.01 24.17
CA PRO A 79 -0.76 -5.10 24.52
C PRO A 79 -1.85 -4.66 25.50
N ILE A 80 -3.09 -5.02 25.19
CA ILE A 80 -4.24 -4.95 26.09
C ILE A 80 -4.89 -6.32 26.15
N ASN A 81 -5.14 -6.83 27.35
CA ASN A 81 -5.72 -8.16 27.54
C ASN A 81 -4.99 -9.26 26.75
N GLY A 82 -3.66 -9.18 26.66
CA GLY A 82 -2.85 -10.14 25.92
C GLY A 82 -2.94 -10.06 24.40
N GLN A 83 -3.44 -8.97 23.85
CA GLN A 83 -3.63 -8.77 22.41
C GLN A 83 -3.06 -7.44 21.96
N VAL A 84 -2.66 -7.37 20.70
CA VAL A 84 -2.24 -6.15 20.00
C VAL A 84 -3.12 -5.90 18.78
N VAL A 85 -3.29 -4.63 18.43
CA VAL A 85 -3.85 -4.22 17.15
C VAL A 85 -2.70 -3.82 16.22
N ILE A 86 -2.66 -4.42 15.06
CA ILE A 86 -1.65 -4.18 14.03
C ILE A 86 -2.34 -3.49 12.86
N ASN A 87 -1.85 -2.30 12.49
CA ASN A 87 -2.31 -1.57 11.33
C ASN A 87 -1.23 -1.60 10.25
N ALA A 88 -1.66 -1.92 9.05
CA ALA A 88 -0.80 -2.00 7.89
C ALA A 88 -1.48 -1.35 6.68
N GLU A 89 -0.68 -0.80 5.78
CA GLU A 89 -1.14 -0.20 4.54
C GLU A 89 -0.60 -0.98 3.35
N HIS A 90 -1.37 -1.01 2.25
CA HIS A 90 -0.95 -1.74 1.06
C HIS A 90 0.44 -1.28 0.61
N ILE A 91 1.24 -2.21 0.09
CA ILE A 91 2.64 -1.94 -0.30
C ILE A 91 2.78 -0.76 -1.28
N SER A 92 1.74 -0.40 -2.02
CA SER A 92 1.72 0.78 -2.89
C SER A 92 1.94 2.10 -2.16
N TYR A 93 1.73 2.16 -0.84
CA TYR A 93 2.05 3.33 -0.03
C TYR A 93 3.57 3.57 0.10
N ASP A 94 4.40 2.57 -0.20
CA ASP A 94 5.86 2.74 -0.30
C ASP A 94 6.22 3.80 -1.36
N LEU A 95 5.36 4.01 -2.36
CA LEU A 95 5.51 5.05 -3.39
C LEU A 95 5.43 6.47 -2.83
N SER A 96 4.91 6.68 -1.64
CA SER A 96 4.94 7.96 -0.93
C SER A 96 6.36 8.36 -0.52
N GLY A 97 7.26 7.39 -0.36
CA GLY A 97 8.68 7.60 -0.08
C GLY A 97 9.59 7.53 -1.33
N THR A 98 9.02 7.42 -2.53
CA THR A 98 9.76 7.30 -3.79
C THR A 98 9.76 8.65 -4.52
N PRO A 99 10.86 9.42 -4.52
CA PRO A 99 10.90 10.70 -5.19
C PRO A 99 11.07 10.53 -6.71
N VAL A 100 10.40 11.41 -7.45
CA VAL A 100 10.46 11.47 -8.92
C VAL A 100 10.91 12.86 -9.35
N ALA A 101 11.89 12.92 -10.24
CA ALA A 101 12.35 14.18 -10.85
C ALA A 101 11.28 14.72 -11.83
N PRO A 102 11.22 16.06 -12.04
CA PRO A 102 10.27 16.67 -12.95
C PRO A 102 10.26 16.04 -14.33
N CYS A 103 9.05 15.85 -14.88
CA CYS A 103 8.86 15.37 -16.24
C CYS A 103 7.51 15.85 -16.81
N SER A 104 7.31 15.61 -18.10
CA SER A 104 6.08 15.93 -18.80
C SER A 104 5.69 14.80 -19.74
N ALA A 105 4.41 14.74 -20.12
CA ALA A 105 3.87 13.75 -21.03
C ALA A 105 2.61 14.28 -21.71
N SER A 106 2.24 13.68 -22.85
CA SER A 106 1.05 14.02 -23.63
C SER A 106 -0.05 12.95 -23.61
N SER A 107 0.17 11.88 -22.87
CA SER A 107 -0.80 10.80 -22.66
C SER A 107 -0.57 10.09 -21.32
N ALA A 108 -1.59 9.37 -20.84
CA ALA A 108 -1.49 8.61 -19.60
C ALA A 108 -0.39 7.54 -19.66
N ALA A 109 -0.29 6.82 -20.78
CA ALA A 109 0.75 5.80 -20.96
C ALA A 109 2.16 6.40 -20.94
N GLU A 110 2.35 7.54 -21.62
CA GLU A 110 3.62 8.25 -21.59
C GLU A 110 3.93 8.78 -20.18
N ALA A 111 2.95 9.36 -19.50
CA ALA A 111 3.12 9.85 -18.12
C ALA A 111 3.62 8.73 -17.18
N LEU A 112 2.99 7.58 -17.20
CA LEU A 112 3.41 6.43 -16.40
C LEU A 112 4.82 5.92 -16.78
N ALA A 113 5.15 5.90 -18.06
CA ALA A 113 6.50 5.55 -18.54
C ALA A 113 7.55 6.57 -18.07
N GLN A 114 7.24 7.87 -18.14
CA GLN A 114 8.12 8.93 -17.66
C GLN A 114 8.38 8.84 -16.16
N LEU A 115 7.37 8.51 -15.36
CA LEU A 115 7.57 8.30 -13.91
C LEU A 115 8.61 7.21 -13.66
N LYS A 116 8.50 6.08 -14.33
CA LYS A 116 9.45 4.96 -14.19
C LYS A 116 10.89 5.37 -14.55
N ASN A 117 11.04 6.21 -15.56
CA ASN A 117 12.34 6.68 -16.03
C ASN A 117 12.94 7.80 -15.15
N HIS A 118 12.11 8.53 -14.39
CA HIS A 118 12.52 9.69 -13.59
C HIS A 118 12.52 9.44 -12.08
N VAL A 119 12.24 8.21 -11.63
CA VAL A 119 12.42 7.85 -10.22
C VAL A 119 13.89 8.02 -9.82
N VAL A 120 14.11 8.60 -8.63
CA VAL A 120 15.45 8.90 -8.11
C VAL A 120 16.05 7.73 -7.37
N THR A 121 15.21 6.87 -6.83
CA THR A 121 15.59 5.66 -6.08
C THR A 121 15.12 4.41 -6.81
N ASP A 122 15.61 3.26 -6.40
CA ASP A 122 15.12 1.98 -6.94
C ASP A 122 13.61 1.84 -6.70
N CYS A 123 12.89 1.43 -7.76
CA CYS A 123 11.44 1.29 -7.74
C CYS A 123 11.04 -0.03 -8.41
N PRO A 124 10.65 -1.04 -7.61
CA PRO A 124 10.26 -2.34 -8.15
C PRO A 124 8.87 -2.37 -8.80
N PHE A 125 8.13 -1.24 -8.73
CA PHE A 125 6.77 -1.16 -9.27
C PHE A 125 6.76 -1.10 -10.80
N THR A 126 5.75 -1.73 -11.37
CA THR A 126 5.40 -1.63 -12.81
C THR A 126 4.12 -0.84 -12.99
N PHE A 127 3.95 -0.23 -14.15
CA PHE A 127 2.84 0.66 -14.45
C PHE A 127 2.17 0.25 -15.77
N TRP A 128 0.84 0.30 -15.78
CA TRP A 128 0.03 0.00 -16.94
C TRP A 128 -1.24 0.86 -16.97
N THR A 129 -1.73 1.17 -18.17
CA THR A 129 -3.02 1.83 -18.38
C THR A 129 -3.65 1.43 -19.71
N ASP A 130 -4.98 1.42 -19.77
CA ASP A 130 -5.77 1.30 -20.99
C ASP A 130 -6.36 2.65 -21.46
N ILE A 131 -6.04 3.75 -20.74
CA ILE A 131 -6.54 5.08 -21.06
C ILE A 131 -5.88 5.59 -22.33
N GLN A 132 -6.70 5.98 -23.32
CA GLN A 132 -6.27 6.48 -24.63
C GLN A 132 -6.35 8.01 -24.74
N THR A 133 -6.92 8.67 -23.74
CA THR A 133 -7.09 10.14 -23.72
C THR A 133 -5.71 10.82 -23.79
N ARG A 134 -5.60 11.82 -24.66
CA ARG A 134 -4.43 12.68 -24.76
C ARG A 134 -4.69 14.00 -24.07
N SER A 135 -3.81 14.36 -23.16
CA SER A 135 -3.80 15.63 -22.46
C SER A 135 -2.40 15.91 -21.94
N GLU A 136 -2.03 17.17 -21.85
CA GLU A 136 -0.74 17.57 -21.29
C GLU A 136 -0.70 17.31 -19.79
N PHE A 137 0.38 16.67 -19.37
CA PHE A 137 0.71 16.40 -17.98
C PHE A 137 2.11 16.89 -17.69
N SER A 138 2.32 17.61 -16.61
CA SER A 138 3.67 18.02 -16.18
C SER A 138 3.70 18.38 -14.70
N PHE A 139 4.85 18.21 -14.09
CA PHE A 139 5.17 18.81 -12.79
C PHE A 139 6.60 19.32 -12.80
N GLY A 140 6.82 20.47 -12.14
CA GLY A 140 8.07 21.22 -12.20
C GLY A 140 8.95 21.08 -10.95
N VAL A 141 8.50 20.36 -9.94
CA VAL A 141 9.18 20.19 -8.65
C VAL A 141 9.25 18.70 -8.32
N PRO A 142 10.39 18.18 -7.86
CA PRO A 142 10.47 16.80 -7.41
C PRO A 142 9.36 16.47 -6.40
N SER A 143 8.66 15.38 -6.61
CA SER A 143 7.49 15.00 -5.82
C SER A 143 7.47 13.49 -5.58
N SER A 144 6.71 13.03 -4.59
CA SER A 144 6.56 11.61 -4.36
C SER A 144 5.77 10.95 -5.50
N LEU A 145 6.17 9.75 -5.88
CA LEU A 145 5.49 9.01 -6.96
C LEU A 145 4.00 8.83 -6.64
N ARG A 146 3.65 8.54 -5.39
CA ARG A 146 2.25 8.39 -4.97
C ARG A 146 1.43 9.65 -5.22
N SER A 147 1.93 10.84 -4.88
CA SER A 147 1.22 12.11 -5.09
C SER A 147 1.06 12.45 -6.57
N ILE A 148 2.05 12.08 -7.39
CA ILE A 148 1.98 12.27 -8.85
C ILE A 148 0.94 11.33 -9.47
N LEU A 149 0.78 10.13 -8.96
CA LEU A 149 -0.26 9.20 -9.42
C LEU A 149 -1.66 9.69 -9.10
N GLY A 150 -1.88 10.28 -7.92
CA GLY A 150 -3.21 10.75 -7.52
C GLY A 150 -3.23 11.46 -6.19
N GLY A 151 -4.36 12.13 -5.90
CA GLY A 151 -4.63 12.77 -4.62
C GLY A 151 -4.25 14.25 -4.54
N VAL A 152 -3.67 14.83 -5.60
CA VAL A 152 -3.36 16.26 -5.72
C VAL A 152 -3.77 16.78 -7.08
N ASP A 153 -4.01 18.08 -7.18
CA ASP A 153 -4.29 18.77 -8.45
C ASP A 153 -3.12 18.58 -9.42
N GLY A 154 -3.45 18.32 -10.68
CA GLY A 154 -2.44 18.09 -11.73
C GLY A 154 -1.82 16.68 -11.71
N SER A 155 -2.22 15.80 -10.80
CA SER A 155 -1.80 14.40 -10.80
C SER A 155 -2.29 13.65 -12.04
N ILE A 156 -1.74 12.48 -12.31
CA ILE A 156 -2.17 11.63 -13.44
C ILE A 156 -3.65 11.31 -13.34
N LEU A 157 -4.16 10.99 -12.16
CA LEU A 157 -5.57 10.74 -11.94
C LEU A 157 -6.45 11.97 -12.21
N ASP A 158 -5.97 13.16 -11.82
CA ASP A 158 -6.67 14.43 -12.05
C ASP A 158 -6.73 14.78 -13.55
N VAL A 159 -5.63 14.59 -14.28
CA VAL A 159 -5.54 14.93 -15.70
C VAL A 159 -6.27 13.93 -16.59
N TYR A 160 -6.14 12.65 -16.32
CA TYR A 160 -6.63 11.59 -17.23
C TYR A 160 -7.86 10.85 -16.70
N GLY A 161 -8.20 11.00 -15.42
CA GLY A 161 -9.25 10.21 -14.77
C GLY A 161 -8.90 8.74 -14.63
N GLY A 162 -9.91 7.92 -14.44
CA GLY A 162 -9.78 6.48 -14.33
C GLY A 162 -9.82 5.97 -12.89
N GLU A 163 -9.48 4.71 -12.74
CA GLU A 163 -9.54 3.99 -11.47
C GLU A 163 -8.30 3.12 -11.31
N TYR A 164 -7.57 3.31 -10.19
CA TYR A 164 -6.41 2.48 -9.89
C TYR A 164 -6.80 1.09 -9.39
N GLU A 165 -6.09 0.10 -9.88
CA GLU A 165 -5.97 -1.23 -9.29
C GLU A 165 -4.54 -1.38 -8.77
N TRP A 166 -4.42 -1.62 -7.48
CA TRP A 166 -3.15 -1.85 -6.81
C TRP A 166 -2.97 -3.36 -6.61
N ASP A 167 -2.16 -3.98 -7.46
CA ASP A 167 -1.91 -5.42 -7.44
C ASP A 167 -0.45 -5.69 -7.06
N ASN A 168 -0.21 -5.77 -5.74
CA ASN A 168 1.13 -5.86 -5.18
C ASN A 168 2.04 -4.75 -5.75
N THR A 169 3.05 -5.08 -6.54
CA THR A 169 3.96 -4.10 -7.18
C THR A 169 3.49 -3.67 -8.57
N ALA A 170 2.34 -4.11 -9.04
CA ALA A 170 1.76 -3.66 -10.30
C ALA A 170 0.72 -2.56 -10.06
N VAL A 171 0.94 -1.39 -10.64
CA VAL A 171 0.02 -0.24 -10.62
C VAL A 171 -0.69 -0.21 -11.96
N LYS A 172 -2.00 -0.41 -11.97
CA LYS A 172 -2.82 -0.43 -13.17
C LYS A 172 -3.85 0.70 -13.10
N LEU A 173 -3.79 1.61 -14.05
CA LEU A 173 -4.78 2.69 -14.19
C LEU A 173 -5.77 2.32 -15.28
N HIS A 174 -6.93 1.84 -14.86
CA HIS A 174 -8.02 1.49 -15.76
C HIS A 174 -8.85 2.73 -16.12
N SER A 175 -9.35 2.81 -17.34
CA SER A 175 -10.38 3.78 -17.71
C SER A 175 -11.64 3.58 -16.87
N ARG A 176 -11.93 2.32 -16.55
CA ARG A 176 -12.98 1.89 -15.63
C ARG A 176 -12.66 0.50 -15.08
N ARG A 177 -12.59 0.36 -13.77
CA ARG A 177 -12.63 -0.97 -13.13
C ARG A 177 -14.07 -1.52 -13.20
N GLY A 178 -14.19 -2.83 -13.35
CA GLY A 178 -15.50 -3.50 -13.28
C GLY A 178 -16.22 -3.20 -11.96
N THR A 179 -17.45 -3.66 -11.83
CA THR A 179 -18.34 -3.37 -10.69
C THR A 179 -17.62 -3.57 -9.35
N ASP A 180 -17.46 -2.49 -8.59
CA ASP A 180 -16.95 -2.52 -7.24
C ASP A 180 -17.91 -3.35 -6.38
N ARG A 181 -17.44 -4.50 -5.92
CA ARG A 181 -18.13 -5.32 -4.94
C ARG A 181 -17.44 -5.10 -3.60
N GLY A 182 -17.59 -3.93 -3.01
CA GLY A 182 -17.06 -3.60 -1.70
C GLY A 182 -17.40 -4.69 -0.68
N VAL A 183 -16.48 -5.64 -0.48
CA VAL A 183 -16.62 -6.72 0.49
C VAL A 183 -15.67 -6.45 1.63
N THR A 184 -16.21 -6.02 2.75
CA THR A 184 -15.47 -5.98 4.01
C THR A 184 -15.56 -7.35 4.67
N ILE A 185 -14.44 -8.07 4.77
CA ILE A 185 -14.39 -9.33 5.49
C ILE A 185 -14.01 -9.05 6.94
N ARG A 186 -14.95 -9.28 7.85
CA ARG A 186 -14.72 -9.16 9.29
C ARG A 186 -14.63 -10.56 9.92
N TYR A 187 -13.52 -10.81 10.62
CA TYR A 187 -13.39 -11.96 11.51
C TYR A 187 -13.22 -11.45 12.94
N GLY A 188 -14.16 -11.79 13.86
CA GLY A 188 -14.01 -11.61 15.31
C GLY A 188 -14.69 -10.41 15.96
N LYS A 189 -14.74 -10.41 17.31
CA LYS A 189 -15.49 -9.48 18.18
C LYS A 189 -14.72 -8.21 18.53
N ASN A 190 -15.45 -7.10 18.68
CA ASN A 190 -14.98 -5.75 19.05
C ASN A 190 -14.24 -5.65 20.38
N LEU A 191 -13.20 -4.81 20.39
CA LEU A 191 -12.58 -4.27 21.62
C LEU A 191 -12.51 -2.75 21.55
N THR A 192 -12.96 -2.10 22.64
CA THR A 192 -12.87 -0.66 22.85
C THR A 192 -11.85 -0.43 23.95
N ASP A 193 -10.69 0.21 23.63
CA ASP A 193 -9.94 1.00 24.63
C ASP A 193 -8.78 1.80 24.05
N LEU A 194 -8.38 2.87 24.75
CA LEU A 194 -7.33 3.82 24.36
C LEU A 194 -5.93 3.25 24.71
N THR A 195 -5.04 3.19 23.72
CA THR A 195 -3.70 2.63 23.86
C THR A 195 -2.61 3.58 23.39
N GLN A 196 -1.43 3.45 24.00
CA GLN A 196 -0.22 4.09 23.49
C GLN A 196 0.30 3.29 22.29
N GLU A 197 0.52 3.96 21.16
CA GLU A 197 0.84 3.35 19.86
C GLU A 197 2.21 3.79 19.37
N GLU A 198 2.93 2.87 18.71
CA GLU A 198 4.10 3.19 17.89
C GLU A 198 3.66 3.36 16.44
N ASN A 199 4.09 4.46 15.80
CA ASN A 199 3.73 4.78 14.43
C ASN A 199 4.97 5.22 13.64
N CYS A 200 5.21 4.60 12.49
CA CYS A 200 6.31 4.93 11.59
C CYS A 200 5.86 5.45 10.21
N ALA A 201 4.60 5.81 10.03
CA ALA A 201 4.07 6.25 8.74
C ALA A 201 4.77 7.51 8.19
N SER A 202 5.34 8.35 9.06
CA SER A 202 6.07 9.57 8.69
C SER A 202 7.59 9.48 8.84
N VAL A 203 8.14 8.28 8.99
CA VAL A 203 9.60 8.08 9.06
C VAL A 203 10.20 8.07 7.66
N TYR A 204 11.15 8.96 7.41
CA TYR A 204 11.88 9.08 6.15
C TYR A 204 13.33 8.64 6.34
N THR A 205 13.84 7.85 5.40
CA THR A 205 15.22 7.32 5.41
C THR A 205 16.17 8.08 4.49
N GLY A 206 15.65 9.06 3.75
CA GLY A 206 16.46 9.87 2.85
C GLY A 206 15.78 11.18 2.47
N VAL A 207 16.58 12.12 1.97
CA VAL A 207 16.13 13.42 1.45
C VAL A 207 16.72 13.62 0.05
N TYR A 208 15.88 14.04 -0.90
CA TYR A 208 16.31 14.44 -2.23
C TYR A 208 16.35 15.97 -2.32
N PRO A 209 17.54 16.62 -2.25
CA PRO A 209 17.63 18.06 -2.39
C PRO A 209 17.46 18.50 -3.85
N TYR A 210 16.85 19.65 -4.08
CA TYR A 210 16.75 20.29 -5.39
C TYR A 210 16.84 21.83 -5.23
N TRP A 211 17.25 22.53 -6.29
CA TRP A 211 17.40 23.99 -6.36
C TRP A 211 16.98 24.55 -7.71
#